data_535dd6ad6f70fefb22cb884016337262
#
_entry.id   535dd6ad6f70fefb22cb884016337262
#
_cell.length_a   1.000
_cell.length_b   1.000
_cell.length_c   1.000
_cell.angle_alpha   90.00
_cell.angle_beta   90.00
_cell.angle_gamma   90.00
#
_symmetry.space_group_name_H-M   'P 1'
#
loop_
_entity.id
_entity.type
_entity.pdbx_description
1 polymer ?
#
loop_
_entity_poly.entity_id
_entity_poly.type
_entity_poly.pdbx_seq_one_letter_code
_entity_poly.pdbx_strand_id
1 'polypeptide(L)'
;MSQQLPDVQASSPDVSVGLNRVGVTGVEKLVKLHREDDRPIVLMAEFDVFVDLPSWRKGADMSRNMEVVDEMLEEAVSEPAMRVEDVCGDVAERLLEKHDYTTKAEVRMEAEYMIREETPATNRPTQATADIIASATATDEGTREEIGCHVVGMTVCPCSQGMSESRARDVLAELDVDRETVDAFLEEVPQPGHSQRGHATLTVETSGAPSVDLNRLIEVARDSMSARIYNLAKRPDEDHMTFESHSDAKFVEDCV
;
A
#
# COMPACT_ATOMS: atom_id res chain seq x y z
N MET A 1 21.58 -27.52 38.38
CA MET A 1 20.16 -27.32 38.72
C MET A 1 19.76 -26.01 38.08
N SER A 2 19.07 -26.03 36.95
CA SER A 2 18.50 -24.82 36.33
C SER A 2 17.38 -24.31 37.25
N GLN A 3 17.57 -23.15 37.84
CA GLN A 3 16.51 -22.46 38.56
C GLN A 3 15.38 -22.18 37.58
N GLN A 4 14.24 -22.81 37.77
CA GLN A 4 13.05 -22.55 36.99
C GLN A 4 12.54 -21.15 37.39
N LEU A 5 12.67 -20.19 36.48
CA LEU A 5 12.18 -18.81 36.71
C LEU A 5 10.65 -18.83 36.80
N PRO A 6 10.04 -17.98 37.66
CA PRO A 6 8.59 -17.94 37.78
C PRO A 6 7.97 -17.35 36.50
N ASP A 7 6.95 -18.02 35.97
CA ASP A 7 6.11 -17.51 34.88
C ASP A 7 5.05 -16.55 35.46
N VAL A 8 5.40 -15.28 35.49
CA VAL A 8 4.52 -14.22 36.04
C VAL A 8 3.39 -13.90 35.07
N GLN A 9 3.61 -14.04 33.76
CA GLN A 9 2.62 -13.74 32.74
C GLN A 9 1.44 -14.73 32.77
N ALA A 10 1.69 -15.99 33.10
CA ALA A 10 0.65 -17.03 33.24
C ALA A 10 -0.18 -16.88 34.54
N SER A 11 0.20 -15.98 35.46
CA SER A 11 -0.54 -15.77 36.70
C SER A 11 -1.88 -15.05 36.46
N SER A 12 -2.79 -15.12 37.42
CA SER A 12 -4.05 -14.38 37.36
C SER A 12 -3.85 -12.89 37.52
N PRO A 13 -4.53 -12.04 36.73
CA PRO A 13 -4.42 -10.57 36.84
C PRO A 13 -5.19 -10.06 38.08
N ASP A 14 -4.77 -8.88 38.57
CA ASP A 14 -5.49 -8.19 39.66
C ASP A 14 -6.84 -7.64 39.20
N VAL A 15 -6.95 -7.31 37.89
CA VAL A 15 -8.17 -6.87 37.22
C VAL A 15 -8.36 -7.75 35.98
N SER A 16 -9.49 -8.50 35.97
CA SER A 16 -9.80 -9.44 34.89
C SER A 16 -10.42 -8.72 33.69
N VAL A 17 -9.58 -8.25 32.76
CA VAL A 17 -10.00 -7.58 31.50
C VAL A 17 -9.29 -8.27 30.35
N GLY A 18 -10.05 -8.75 29.36
CA GLY A 18 -9.48 -9.25 28.10
C GLY A 18 -9.06 -8.08 27.21
N LEU A 19 -7.96 -8.27 26.45
CA LEU A 19 -7.47 -7.29 25.48
C LEU A 19 -7.52 -7.89 24.08
N ASN A 20 -8.06 -7.14 23.12
CA ASN A 20 -8.22 -7.60 21.74
C ASN A 20 -6.92 -7.58 20.94
N ARG A 21 -5.97 -6.73 21.33
CA ARG A 21 -4.68 -6.56 20.65
C ARG A 21 -3.59 -6.21 21.66
N VAL A 22 -2.61 -7.07 21.79
CA VAL A 22 -1.40 -6.87 22.60
C VAL A 22 -0.21 -7.36 21.79
N GLY A 23 0.79 -6.53 21.59
CA GLY A 23 1.87 -6.93 20.70
C GLY A 23 3.02 -5.93 20.61
N VAL A 24 3.74 -6.01 19.54
CA VAL A 24 4.88 -5.15 19.20
C VAL A 24 4.62 -4.46 17.88
N THR A 25 5.11 -3.24 17.73
CA THR A 25 5.00 -2.42 16.51
C THR A 25 6.35 -1.90 16.08
N GLY A 26 6.49 -1.55 14.81
CA GLY A 26 7.69 -0.95 14.28
C GLY A 26 8.90 -1.88 14.27
N VAL A 27 8.71 -3.18 14.08
CA VAL A 27 9.79 -4.16 14.01
C VAL A 27 10.37 -4.18 12.61
N GLU A 28 11.54 -3.55 12.43
CA GLU A 28 12.22 -3.51 11.13
C GLU A 28 12.96 -4.82 10.84
N LYS A 29 12.68 -5.41 9.67
CA LYS A 29 13.30 -6.64 9.18
C LYS A 29 13.56 -6.59 7.67
N LEU A 30 14.58 -7.34 7.23
CA LEU A 30 14.82 -7.57 5.81
C LEU A 30 13.94 -8.71 5.30
N VAL A 31 13.17 -8.43 4.24
CA VAL A 31 12.34 -9.42 3.56
C VAL A 31 12.87 -9.60 2.14
N LYS A 32 12.97 -10.85 1.69
CA LYS A 32 13.41 -11.19 0.35
C LYS A 32 12.22 -11.66 -0.48
N LEU A 33 11.87 -10.90 -1.50
CA LEU A 33 10.78 -11.25 -2.42
C LEU A 33 11.32 -11.82 -3.72
N HIS A 34 10.68 -12.88 -4.19
CA HIS A 34 10.94 -13.45 -5.50
C HIS A 34 10.10 -12.75 -6.58
N ARG A 35 10.70 -12.54 -7.75
CA ARG A 35 9.98 -12.12 -8.98
C ARG A 35 10.07 -13.24 -9.98
N GLU A 36 8.97 -13.52 -10.69
CA GLU A 36 8.89 -14.67 -11.62
C GLU A 36 10.00 -14.70 -12.69
N ASP A 37 10.50 -13.56 -13.14
CA ASP A 37 11.50 -13.44 -14.21
C ASP A 37 12.71 -12.56 -13.86
N ASP A 38 12.93 -12.17 -12.61
CA ASP A 38 14.00 -11.25 -12.22
C ASP A 38 14.73 -11.72 -10.94
N ARG A 39 15.81 -11.01 -10.60
CA ARG A 39 16.54 -11.26 -9.36
C ARG A 39 15.66 -10.93 -8.16
N PRO A 40 15.77 -11.71 -7.07
CA PRO A 40 15.09 -11.39 -5.83
C PRO A 40 15.40 -9.97 -5.38
N ILE A 41 14.40 -9.26 -4.89
CA ILE A 41 14.57 -7.96 -4.26
C ILE A 41 14.61 -8.13 -2.75
N VAL A 42 15.39 -7.27 -2.10
CA VAL A 42 15.44 -7.19 -0.63
C VAL A 42 14.78 -5.89 -0.24
N LEU A 43 13.78 -5.99 0.61
CA LEU A 43 13.04 -4.86 1.15
C LEU A 43 13.35 -4.71 2.64
N MET A 44 13.43 -3.48 3.10
CA MET A 44 13.31 -3.17 4.52
C MET A 44 11.83 -3.08 4.83
N ALA A 45 11.32 -4.02 5.62
CA ALA A 45 9.92 -4.08 5.99
C ALA A 45 9.74 -3.79 7.49
N GLU A 46 8.69 -3.06 7.81
CA GLU A 46 8.25 -2.81 9.18
C GLU A 46 7.07 -3.72 9.49
N PHE A 47 7.13 -4.42 10.62
CA PHE A 47 6.11 -5.34 11.08
C PHE A 47 5.43 -4.85 12.36
N ASP A 48 4.09 -4.93 12.35
CA ASP A 48 3.25 -4.84 13.54
C ASP A 48 2.66 -6.23 13.81
N VAL A 49 2.83 -6.72 15.03
CA VAL A 49 2.46 -8.09 15.40
C VAL A 49 1.65 -8.07 16.68
N PHE A 50 0.45 -8.62 16.64
CA PHE A 50 -0.47 -8.62 17.78
C PHE A 50 -1.12 -9.99 18.00
N VAL A 51 -1.41 -10.26 19.27
CA VAL A 51 -2.27 -11.38 19.71
C VAL A 51 -3.34 -10.85 20.64
N ASP A 52 -4.44 -11.56 20.83
CA ASP A 52 -5.38 -11.27 21.89
C ASP A 52 -4.88 -11.80 23.25
N LEU A 53 -5.34 -11.20 24.32
CA LEU A 53 -5.03 -11.61 25.69
C LEU A 53 -6.33 -11.88 26.45
N PRO A 54 -6.58 -13.13 26.89
CA PRO A 54 -7.78 -13.45 27.61
C PRO A 54 -7.78 -12.83 29.02
N SER A 55 -8.97 -12.56 29.55
CA SER A 55 -9.16 -11.86 30.82
C SER A 55 -8.63 -12.58 32.06
N TRP A 56 -8.32 -13.86 31.95
CA TRP A 56 -7.79 -14.69 33.06
C TRP A 56 -6.24 -14.70 33.12
N ARG A 57 -5.55 -14.16 32.11
CA ARG A 57 -4.08 -14.14 32.00
C ARG A 57 -3.54 -12.73 32.24
N LYS A 58 -2.45 -12.64 33.02
CA LYS A 58 -1.85 -11.35 33.44
C LYS A 58 -1.09 -10.65 32.33
N GLY A 59 -0.42 -11.39 31.43
CA GLY A 59 0.42 -10.80 30.37
C GLY A 59 0.61 -11.73 29.18
N ALA A 60 0.89 -11.14 28.03
CA ALA A 60 1.29 -11.87 26.83
C ALA A 60 2.80 -12.09 26.80
N ASP A 61 3.23 -13.18 26.17
CA ASP A 61 4.64 -13.55 26.03
C ASP A 61 5.25 -12.81 24.82
N MET A 62 5.59 -11.53 24.98
CA MET A 62 6.06 -10.67 23.87
C MET A 62 7.31 -11.20 23.17
N SER A 63 8.19 -11.94 23.87
CA SER A 63 9.37 -12.56 23.25
C SER A 63 9.00 -13.59 22.18
N ARG A 64 7.86 -14.30 22.35
CA ARG A 64 7.39 -15.27 21.37
C ARG A 64 7.00 -14.61 20.05
N ASN A 65 6.45 -13.38 20.09
CA ASN A 65 6.15 -12.62 18.87
C ASN A 65 7.43 -12.35 18.05
N MET A 66 8.51 -11.94 18.73
CA MET A 66 9.78 -11.66 18.07
C MET A 66 10.46 -12.94 17.56
N GLU A 67 10.43 -14.02 18.35
CA GLU A 67 10.98 -15.32 17.96
C GLU A 67 10.30 -15.85 16.68
N VAL A 68 8.96 -15.76 16.59
CA VAL A 68 8.22 -16.19 15.40
C VAL A 68 8.59 -15.37 14.17
N VAL A 69 8.62 -14.04 14.30
CA VAL A 69 9.01 -13.16 13.18
C VAL A 69 10.42 -13.49 12.70
N ASP A 70 11.38 -13.66 13.63
CA ASP A 70 12.77 -13.98 13.26
C ASP A 70 12.89 -15.37 12.60
N GLU A 71 12.24 -16.40 13.16
CA GLU A 71 12.24 -17.77 12.60
C GLU A 71 11.67 -17.78 11.18
N MET A 72 10.52 -17.12 10.95
CA MET A 72 9.86 -17.08 9.65
C MET A 72 10.67 -16.36 8.58
N LEU A 73 11.29 -15.24 8.96
CA LEU A 73 12.11 -14.49 8.00
C LEU A 73 13.42 -15.18 7.66
N GLU A 74 14.02 -15.94 8.60
CA GLU A 74 15.18 -16.78 8.30
C GLU A 74 14.82 -17.92 7.31
N GLU A 75 13.63 -18.53 7.45
CA GLU A 75 13.11 -19.51 6.49
C GLU A 75 12.86 -18.87 5.12
N ALA A 76 12.22 -17.69 5.07
CA ALA A 76 11.96 -16.93 3.83
C ALA A 76 13.24 -16.50 3.10
N VAL A 77 14.32 -16.23 3.81
CA VAL A 77 15.64 -15.95 3.20
C VAL A 77 16.24 -17.20 2.54
N SER A 78 15.92 -18.39 3.06
CA SER A 78 16.43 -19.66 2.58
C SER A 78 15.65 -20.21 1.37
N GLU A 79 14.36 -19.92 1.27
CA GLU A 79 13.48 -20.34 0.17
C GLU A 79 12.99 -19.12 -0.63
N PRO A 80 13.39 -18.96 -1.90
CA PRO A 80 13.16 -17.72 -2.67
C PRO A 80 11.73 -17.58 -3.24
N ALA A 81 10.72 -18.18 -2.65
CA ALA A 81 9.38 -18.29 -3.24
C ALA A 81 8.25 -17.65 -2.42
N MET A 82 8.53 -16.80 -1.42
CA MET A 82 7.44 -16.22 -0.63
C MET A 82 6.88 -14.96 -1.30
N ARG A 83 5.56 -14.94 -1.44
CA ARG A 83 4.78 -13.74 -1.72
C ARG A 83 4.64 -12.93 -0.44
N VAL A 84 4.41 -11.62 -0.57
CA VAL A 84 4.34 -10.71 0.60
C VAL A 84 3.19 -11.08 1.53
N GLU A 85 2.05 -11.41 0.94
CA GLU A 85 0.85 -11.83 1.69
C GLU A 85 1.07 -13.14 2.44
N ASP A 86 1.75 -14.12 1.83
CA ASP A 86 2.05 -15.41 2.45
C ASP A 86 2.92 -15.22 3.72
N VAL A 87 3.87 -14.29 3.70
CA VAL A 87 4.72 -13.99 4.88
C VAL A 87 3.87 -13.60 6.09
N CYS A 88 2.91 -12.71 5.89
CA CYS A 88 2.03 -12.28 6.98
C CYS A 88 1.13 -13.43 7.47
N GLY A 89 0.61 -14.25 6.55
CA GLY A 89 -0.21 -15.41 6.85
C GLY A 89 0.53 -16.43 7.70
N ASP A 90 1.69 -16.84 7.24
CA ASP A 90 2.54 -17.82 7.92
C ASP A 90 2.97 -17.34 9.32
N VAL A 91 3.34 -16.06 9.46
CA VAL A 91 3.67 -15.47 10.77
C VAL A 91 2.45 -15.48 11.70
N ALA A 92 1.26 -15.12 11.21
CA ALA A 92 0.04 -15.07 12.01
C ALA A 92 -0.38 -16.47 12.48
N GLU A 93 -0.30 -17.49 11.63
CA GLU A 93 -0.60 -18.88 11.97
C GLU A 93 0.37 -19.43 13.02
N ARG A 94 1.68 -19.20 12.85
CA ARG A 94 2.66 -19.64 13.85
C ARG A 94 2.52 -18.92 15.18
N LEU A 95 2.03 -17.67 15.21
CA LEU A 95 1.73 -16.98 16.45
C LEU A 95 0.60 -17.66 17.21
N LEU A 96 -0.46 -18.12 16.53
CA LEU A 96 -1.51 -18.93 17.16
C LEU A 96 -0.96 -20.22 17.75
N GLU A 97 -0.05 -20.90 17.05
CA GLU A 97 0.55 -22.13 17.53
C GLU A 97 1.48 -21.91 18.74
N LYS A 98 2.24 -20.81 18.75
CA LYS A 98 3.18 -20.47 19.85
C LYS A 98 2.50 -19.96 21.11
N HIS A 99 1.31 -19.36 20.99
CA HIS A 99 0.55 -18.78 22.10
C HIS A 99 -0.69 -19.62 22.41
N ASP A 100 -0.56 -20.61 23.28
CA ASP A 100 -1.60 -21.56 23.66
C ASP A 100 -2.86 -20.96 24.31
N TYR A 101 -2.84 -19.67 24.62
CA TYR A 101 -3.92 -18.92 25.24
C TYR A 101 -4.65 -17.96 24.28
N THR A 102 -4.11 -17.74 23.09
CA THR A 102 -4.66 -16.77 22.14
C THR A 102 -5.68 -17.44 21.21
N THR A 103 -6.65 -16.67 20.76
CA THR A 103 -7.67 -17.10 19.79
C THR A 103 -7.53 -16.36 18.46
N LYS A 104 -6.69 -15.31 18.44
CA LYS A 104 -6.49 -14.44 17.28
C LYS A 104 -5.07 -13.89 17.26
N ALA A 105 -4.42 -13.97 16.09
CA ALA A 105 -3.17 -13.31 15.80
C ALA A 105 -3.35 -12.37 14.59
N GLU A 106 -2.76 -11.19 14.66
CA GLU A 106 -2.76 -10.21 13.58
C GLU A 106 -1.32 -9.81 13.26
N VAL A 107 -1.00 -9.80 11.98
CA VAL A 107 0.29 -9.34 11.46
C VAL A 107 0.03 -8.32 10.36
N ARG A 108 0.76 -7.21 10.40
CA ARG A 108 0.80 -6.22 9.34
C ARG A 108 2.25 -5.98 8.96
N MET A 109 2.50 -5.81 7.68
CA MET A 109 3.79 -5.46 7.12
C MET A 109 3.62 -4.26 6.19
N GLU A 110 4.55 -3.31 6.28
CA GLU A 110 4.71 -2.21 5.33
C GLU A 110 6.15 -2.17 4.84
N ALA A 111 6.34 -1.89 3.54
CA ALA A 111 7.68 -1.74 2.96
C ALA A 111 7.65 -0.81 1.75
N GLU A 112 8.73 -0.05 1.54
CA GLU A 112 8.92 0.69 0.30
C GLU A 112 9.34 -0.26 -0.83
N TYR A 113 8.60 -0.21 -1.93
CA TYR A 113 8.81 -1.03 -3.12
C TYR A 113 9.28 -0.18 -4.29
N MET A 114 10.40 -0.57 -4.91
CA MET A 114 10.99 0.13 -6.04
C MET A 114 10.41 -0.34 -7.38
N ILE A 115 9.81 0.58 -8.12
CA ILE A 115 9.26 0.37 -9.45
C ILE A 115 10.24 0.88 -10.49
N ARG A 116 10.51 0.10 -11.54
CA ARG A 116 11.23 0.56 -12.72
C ARG A 116 10.24 0.99 -13.78
N GLU A 117 10.41 2.19 -14.29
CA GLU A 117 9.54 2.78 -15.30
C GLU A 117 10.33 3.62 -16.29
N GLU A 118 9.67 4.08 -17.34
CA GLU A 118 10.22 5.03 -18.30
C GLU A 118 9.43 6.33 -18.25
N THR A 119 10.11 7.45 -18.50
CA THR A 119 9.45 8.76 -18.59
C THR A 119 8.53 8.82 -19.81
N PRO A 120 7.38 9.54 -19.74
CA PRO A 120 6.29 9.37 -20.70
C PRO A 120 6.59 9.83 -22.12
N ALA A 121 7.42 10.87 -22.32
CA ALA A 121 7.72 11.43 -23.63
C ALA A 121 9.14 11.11 -24.09
N THR A 122 10.12 11.08 -23.18
CA THR A 122 11.53 10.88 -23.55
C THR A 122 12.00 9.44 -23.38
N ASN A 123 11.16 8.53 -22.87
CA ASN A 123 11.44 7.10 -22.65
C ASN A 123 12.76 6.86 -21.91
N ARG A 124 13.06 7.71 -20.91
CA ARG A 124 14.25 7.54 -20.08
C ARG A 124 13.95 6.62 -18.92
N PRO A 125 14.80 5.62 -18.68
CA PRO A 125 14.67 4.77 -17.49
C PRO A 125 14.73 5.62 -16.22
N THR A 126 13.75 5.43 -15.34
CA THR A 126 13.67 6.05 -14.03
C THR A 126 13.14 5.06 -13.01
N GLN A 127 13.07 5.48 -11.77
CA GLN A 127 12.55 4.68 -10.68
C GLN A 127 11.50 5.50 -9.92
N ALA A 128 10.43 4.84 -9.56
CA ALA A 128 9.42 5.35 -8.64
C ALA A 128 9.31 4.43 -7.43
N THR A 129 8.68 4.88 -6.37
CA THR A 129 8.38 4.08 -5.20
C THR A 129 6.88 4.00 -4.97
N ALA A 130 6.45 2.88 -4.40
CA ALA A 130 5.14 2.69 -3.81
C ALA A 130 5.33 2.00 -2.46
N ASP A 131 4.51 2.32 -1.48
CA ASP A 131 4.50 1.54 -0.26
C ASP A 131 3.61 0.32 -0.49
N ILE A 132 4.12 -0.86 -0.16
CA ILE A 132 3.37 -2.10 -0.17
C ILE A 132 2.90 -2.42 1.23
N ILE A 133 1.69 -2.94 1.32
CA ILE A 133 1.03 -3.28 2.57
C ILE A 133 0.59 -4.74 2.45
N ALA A 134 0.93 -5.54 3.44
CA ALA A 134 0.36 -6.87 3.58
C ALA A 134 -0.15 -7.04 5.01
N SER A 135 -1.23 -7.75 5.18
CA SER A 135 -1.74 -8.08 6.50
C SER A 135 -2.38 -9.46 6.52
N ALA A 136 -2.35 -10.09 7.69
CA ALA A 136 -3.04 -11.34 7.94
C ALA A 136 -3.67 -11.35 9.33
N THR A 137 -4.82 -11.99 9.40
CA THR A 137 -5.50 -12.30 10.65
C THR A 137 -5.79 -13.80 10.70
N ALA A 138 -5.14 -14.50 11.61
CA ALA A 138 -5.33 -15.93 11.83
C ALA A 138 -6.22 -16.16 13.05
N THR A 139 -7.17 -17.09 12.94
CA THR A 139 -8.07 -17.56 13.98
C THR A 139 -8.24 -19.08 13.86
N ASP A 140 -9.00 -19.70 14.76
CA ASP A 140 -9.39 -21.11 14.65
C ASP A 140 -10.32 -21.40 13.44
N GLU A 141 -10.94 -20.38 12.85
CA GLU A 141 -11.78 -20.50 11.65
C GLU A 141 -10.93 -20.45 10.34
N GLY A 142 -9.68 -20.06 10.43
CA GLY A 142 -8.74 -19.94 9.31
C GLY A 142 -8.04 -18.57 9.26
N THR A 143 -7.26 -18.38 8.21
CA THR A 143 -6.45 -17.18 8.00
C THR A 143 -7.05 -16.33 6.90
N ARG A 144 -7.22 -15.03 7.20
CA ARG A 144 -7.58 -14.00 6.23
C ARG A 144 -6.33 -13.19 5.90
N GLU A 145 -6.07 -13.02 4.62
CA GLU A 145 -4.92 -12.30 4.11
C GLU A 145 -5.36 -11.14 3.21
N GLU A 146 -4.64 -10.04 3.29
CA GLU A 146 -4.84 -8.87 2.46
C GLU A 146 -3.49 -8.38 1.92
N ILE A 147 -3.48 -7.97 0.65
CA ILE A 147 -2.37 -7.27 0.02
C ILE A 147 -2.83 -5.91 -0.48
N GLY A 148 -1.96 -4.92 -0.43
CA GLY A 148 -2.27 -3.58 -0.88
C GLY A 148 -1.05 -2.76 -1.25
N CYS A 149 -1.34 -1.58 -1.76
CA CYS A 149 -0.32 -0.57 -2.02
C CYS A 149 -0.83 0.82 -1.65
N HIS A 150 0.12 1.68 -1.30
CA HIS A 150 -0.10 3.11 -1.21
C HIS A 150 0.74 3.81 -2.28
N VAL A 151 0.09 4.65 -3.08
CA VAL A 151 0.73 5.38 -4.17
C VAL A 151 0.37 6.86 -4.13
N VAL A 152 1.23 7.67 -4.75
CA VAL A 152 1.02 9.11 -4.89
C VAL A 152 0.92 9.45 -6.36
N GLY A 153 -0.10 10.20 -6.74
CA GLY A 153 -0.32 10.70 -8.08
C GLY A 153 -0.72 12.17 -8.09
N MET A 154 -1.07 12.67 -9.25
CA MET A 154 -1.60 14.00 -9.43
C MET A 154 -3.11 13.93 -9.65
N THR A 155 -3.86 14.83 -9.04
CA THR A 155 -5.28 15.04 -9.32
C THR A 155 -5.54 16.50 -9.68
N VAL A 156 -6.44 16.72 -10.63
CA VAL A 156 -6.88 18.03 -11.10
C VAL A 156 -8.38 18.17 -10.84
N CYS A 157 -8.78 19.30 -10.30
CA CYS A 157 -10.18 19.56 -9.94
C CYS A 157 -11.03 19.93 -11.16
N PRO A 158 -12.06 19.11 -11.53
CA PRO A 158 -12.94 19.39 -12.67
C PRO A 158 -13.74 20.68 -12.50
N CYS A 159 -14.18 21.02 -11.28
CA CYS A 159 -14.91 22.27 -11.03
C CYS A 159 -14.07 23.51 -11.33
N SER A 160 -12.80 23.52 -10.91
CA SER A 160 -11.87 24.61 -11.18
C SER A 160 -11.56 24.71 -12.68
N GLN A 161 -11.41 23.59 -13.35
CA GLN A 161 -11.21 23.51 -14.78
C GLN A 161 -12.41 24.07 -15.56
N GLY A 162 -13.64 23.68 -15.19
CA GLY A 162 -14.86 24.21 -15.81
C GLY A 162 -15.04 25.72 -15.66
N MET A 163 -14.59 26.30 -14.53
CA MET A 163 -14.58 27.76 -14.37
C MET A 163 -13.56 28.44 -15.31
N SER A 164 -12.39 27.81 -15.52
CA SER A 164 -11.39 28.30 -16.48
C SER A 164 -11.89 28.19 -17.92
N GLU A 165 -12.56 27.10 -18.27
CA GLU A 165 -13.21 26.90 -19.55
C GLU A 165 -14.30 27.96 -19.81
N SER A 166 -15.19 28.21 -18.85
CA SER A 166 -16.22 29.25 -18.97
C SER A 166 -15.61 30.62 -19.25
N ARG A 167 -14.55 30.97 -18.54
CA ARG A 167 -13.83 32.22 -18.78
C ARG A 167 -13.18 32.28 -20.16
N ALA A 168 -12.60 31.18 -20.62
CA ALA A 168 -12.01 31.12 -21.97
C ALA A 168 -13.07 31.30 -23.05
N ARG A 169 -14.27 30.71 -22.89
CA ARG A 169 -15.41 30.91 -23.79
C ARG A 169 -15.86 32.37 -23.84
N ASP A 170 -15.97 33.02 -22.68
CA ASP A 170 -16.37 34.43 -22.61
C ASP A 170 -15.36 35.33 -23.35
N VAL A 171 -14.07 35.16 -23.12
CA VAL A 171 -13.00 35.95 -23.79
C VAL A 171 -12.98 35.71 -25.29
N LEU A 172 -13.11 34.46 -25.74
CA LEU A 172 -13.13 34.14 -27.17
C LEU A 172 -14.37 34.69 -27.87
N ALA A 173 -15.52 34.72 -27.18
CA ALA A 173 -16.73 35.39 -27.68
C ALA A 173 -16.57 36.90 -27.80
N GLU A 174 -15.90 37.56 -26.86
CA GLU A 174 -15.58 38.99 -26.94
C GLU A 174 -14.63 39.34 -28.09
N LEU A 175 -13.85 38.33 -28.57
CA LEU A 175 -12.95 38.44 -29.73
C LEU A 175 -13.62 38.07 -31.06
N ASP A 176 -14.96 37.92 -31.07
CA ASP A 176 -15.76 37.55 -32.23
C ASP A 176 -15.35 36.19 -32.86
N VAL A 177 -14.79 35.25 -32.05
CA VAL A 177 -14.50 33.89 -32.49
C VAL A 177 -15.82 33.10 -32.53
N ASP A 178 -16.07 32.40 -33.64
CA ASP A 178 -17.28 31.61 -33.80
C ASP A 178 -17.29 30.40 -32.86
N ARG A 179 -18.49 29.95 -32.52
CA ARG A 179 -18.68 28.91 -31.52
C ARG A 179 -18.03 27.57 -31.90
N GLU A 180 -18.04 27.20 -33.17
CA GLU A 180 -17.47 25.94 -33.64
C GLU A 180 -15.94 25.94 -33.44
N THR A 181 -15.28 27.05 -33.73
CA THR A 181 -13.83 27.25 -33.47
C THR A 181 -13.52 27.25 -31.96
N VAL A 182 -14.39 27.86 -31.12
CA VAL A 182 -14.23 27.84 -29.65
C VAL A 182 -14.34 26.41 -29.12
N ASP A 183 -15.34 25.65 -29.57
CA ASP A 183 -15.53 24.26 -29.12
C ASP A 183 -14.33 23.38 -29.53
N ALA A 184 -13.87 23.49 -30.77
CA ALA A 184 -12.70 22.76 -31.25
C ALA A 184 -11.40 23.12 -30.47
N PHE A 185 -11.22 24.42 -30.12
CA PHE A 185 -10.08 24.83 -29.33
C PHE A 185 -10.10 24.24 -27.92
N LEU A 186 -11.26 24.23 -27.25
CA LEU A 186 -11.40 23.73 -25.88
C LEU A 186 -11.36 22.21 -25.80
N GLU A 187 -11.67 21.50 -26.89
CA GLU A 187 -11.49 20.05 -27.02
C GLU A 187 -10.01 19.67 -27.14
N GLU A 188 -9.23 20.45 -27.89
CA GLU A 188 -7.81 20.16 -28.16
C GLU A 188 -6.87 20.71 -27.06
N VAL A 189 -7.29 21.76 -26.34
CA VAL A 189 -6.46 22.44 -25.34
C VAL A 189 -7.13 22.37 -23.98
N PRO A 190 -6.73 21.44 -23.11
CA PRO A 190 -7.31 21.31 -21.79
C PRO A 190 -7.11 22.58 -20.97
N GLN A 191 -8.16 23.01 -20.32
CA GLN A 191 -8.14 24.22 -19.52
C GLN A 191 -7.53 23.95 -18.13
N PRO A 192 -6.82 24.93 -17.51
CA PRO A 192 -6.19 24.72 -16.23
C PRO A 192 -7.23 24.58 -15.11
N GLY A 193 -7.01 23.58 -14.26
CA GLY A 193 -7.62 23.44 -12.96
C GLY A 193 -6.55 23.50 -11.87
N HIS A 194 -6.94 23.72 -10.60
CA HIS A 194 -5.96 23.54 -9.54
C HIS A 194 -5.59 22.04 -9.44
N SER A 195 -4.30 21.79 -9.26
CA SER A 195 -3.75 20.44 -9.12
C SER A 195 -3.16 20.23 -7.73
N GLN A 196 -3.22 19.01 -7.23
CA GLN A 196 -2.67 18.59 -5.95
C GLN A 196 -2.16 17.16 -6.04
N ARG A 197 -1.36 16.77 -5.04
CA ARG A 197 -1.03 15.36 -4.86
C ARG A 197 -2.21 14.61 -4.28
N GLY A 198 -2.61 13.55 -4.97
CA GLY A 198 -3.55 12.56 -4.48
C GLY A 198 -2.80 11.39 -3.85
N HIS A 199 -3.33 10.85 -2.78
CA HIS A 199 -2.84 9.64 -2.12
C HIS A 199 -3.91 8.57 -2.26
N ALA A 200 -3.56 7.44 -2.85
CA ALA A 200 -4.46 6.30 -3.00
C ALA A 200 -3.90 5.09 -2.26
N THR A 201 -4.74 4.46 -1.45
CA THR A 201 -4.46 3.17 -0.83
C THR A 201 -5.48 2.17 -1.37
N LEU A 202 -4.98 1.10 -1.97
CA LEU A 202 -5.79 0.02 -2.52
C LEU A 202 -5.41 -1.29 -1.83
N THR A 203 -6.38 -1.99 -1.24
CA THR A 203 -6.20 -3.30 -0.60
C THR A 203 -7.15 -4.32 -1.18
N VAL A 204 -6.70 -5.56 -1.28
CA VAL A 204 -7.48 -6.70 -1.78
C VAL A 204 -7.31 -7.87 -0.82
N GLU A 205 -8.43 -8.49 -0.44
CA GLU A 205 -8.41 -9.75 0.30
C GLU A 205 -8.05 -10.90 -0.66
N THR A 206 -7.04 -11.68 -0.28
CA THR A 206 -6.49 -12.77 -1.12
C THR A 206 -6.81 -14.16 -0.58
N SER A 207 -7.46 -14.27 0.57
CA SER A 207 -7.78 -15.54 1.24
C SER A 207 -8.49 -16.52 0.31
N GLY A 208 -7.79 -17.63 -0.03
CA GLY A 208 -8.31 -18.66 -0.93
C GLY A 208 -8.46 -18.24 -2.40
N ALA A 209 -8.01 -17.06 -2.78
CA ALA A 209 -8.00 -16.57 -4.16
C ALA A 209 -6.65 -16.87 -4.86
N PRO A 210 -6.61 -16.85 -6.21
CA PRO A 210 -5.35 -16.85 -6.92
C PRO A 210 -4.54 -15.60 -6.56
N SER A 211 -3.21 -15.70 -6.62
CA SER A 211 -2.29 -14.61 -6.30
C SER A 211 -2.65 -13.32 -7.07
N VAL A 212 -2.63 -12.21 -6.35
CA VAL A 212 -2.78 -10.87 -6.94
C VAL A 212 -1.39 -10.38 -7.36
N ASP A 213 -1.24 -9.94 -8.61
CA ASP A 213 0.00 -9.30 -9.06
C ASP A 213 0.11 -7.90 -8.43
N LEU A 214 1.07 -7.74 -7.54
CA LEU A 214 1.35 -6.49 -6.85
C LEU A 214 1.64 -5.33 -7.82
N ASN A 215 2.38 -5.59 -8.92
CA ASN A 215 2.67 -4.56 -9.91
C ASN A 215 1.37 -4.10 -10.59
N ARG A 216 0.46 -5.03 -10.88
CA ARG A 216 -0.85 -4.70 -11.46
C ARG A 216 -1.69 -3.88 -10.49
N LEU A 217 -1.66 -4.19 -9.20
CA LEU A 217 -2.36 -3.43 -8.18
C LEU A 217 -1.85 -1.99 -8.09
N ILE A 218 -0.53 -1.81 -8.10
CA ILE A 218 0.14 -0.51 -8.12
C ILE A 218 -0.22 0.29 -9.40
N GLU A 219 -0.21 -0.37 -10.57
CA GLU A 219 -0.60 0.27 -11.84
C GLU A 219 -2.05 0.77 -11.78
N VAL A 220 -3.00 -0.07 -11.35
CA VAL A 220 -4.41 0.31 -11.23
C VAL A 220 -4.56 1.53 -10.31
N ALA A 221 -3.91 1.53 -9.15
CA ALA A 221 -3.98 2.63 -8.21
C ALA A 221 -3.35 3.93 -8.76
N ARG A 222 -2.25 3.84 -9.53
CA ARG A 222 -1.61 5.01 -10.15
C ARG A 222 -2.41 5.57 -11.32
N ASP A 223 -3.00 4.71 -12.14
CA ASP A 223 -3.76 5.10 -13.34
C ASP A 223 -5.19 5.57 -13.00
N SER A 224 -5.64 5.36 -11.76
CA SER A 224 -6.92 5.89 -11.30
C SER A 224 -6.91 7.42 -11.13
N MET A 225 -5.75 8.03 -10.95
CA MET A 225 -5.58 9.48 -10.78
C MET A 225 -5.41 10.19 -12.13
N SER A 226 -5.43 11.54 -12.13
CA SER A 226 -5.35 12.35 -13.36
C SER A 226 -4.02 12.20 -14.09
N ALA A 227 -2.92 12.02 -13.39
CA ALA A 227 -1.61 11.71 -13.97
C ALA A 227 -0.68 11.05 -12.96
N ARG A 228 0.30 10.30 -13.48
CA ARG A 228 1.40 9.75 -12.67
C ARG A 228 2.40 10.84 -12.32
N ILE A 229 3.13 10.66 -11.22
CA ILE A 229 4.27 11.50 -10.83
C ILE A 229 5.56 10.73 -11.13
N TYR A 230 6.51 11.38 -11.79
CA TYR A 230 7.80 10.82 -12.15
C TYR A 230 8.93 11.51 -11.38
N ASN A 231 9.90 10.73 -10.90
CA ASN A 231 11.07 11.26 -10.19
C ASN A 231 12.08 11.97 -11.12
N LEU A 232 12.03 11.67 -12.42
CA LEU A 232 12.81 12.30 -13.46
C LEU A 232 11.88 12.81 -14.55
N ALA A 233 11.99 14.08 -14.90
CA ALA A 233 11.29 14.67 -16.04
C ALA A 233 12.22 15.59 -16.82
N LYS A 234 12.12 15.59 -18.13
CA LYS A 234 12.67 16.59 -19.04
C LYS A 234 11.54 17.46 -19.56
N ARG A 235 11.83 18.58 -20.20
CA ARG A 235 10.80 19.49 -20.72
C ARG A 235 9.68 18.79 -21.52
N PRO A 236 9.97 17.84 -22.43
CA PRO A 236 8.89 17.10 -23.10
C PRO A 236 8.06 16.23 -22.16
N ASP A 237 8.68 15.68 -21.10
CA ASP A 237 7.97 14.90 -20.09
C ASP A 237 7.08 15.81 -19.23
N GLU A 238 7.60 17.00 -18.84
CA GLU A 238 6.84 18.02 -18.08
C GLU A 238 5.61 18.52 -18.88
N ASP A 239 5.80 18.76 -20.18
CA ASP A 239 4.74 19.15 -21.11
C ASP A 239 3.67 18.05 -21.20
N HIS A 240 4.10 16.80 -21.43
CA HIS A 240 3.21 15.64 -21.47
C HIS A 240 2.39 15.49 -20.17
N MET A 241 3.04 15.50 -19.02
CA MET A 241 2.40 15.35 -17.71
C MET A 241 1.40 16.48 -17.43
N THR A 242 1.73 17.72 -17.84
CA THR A 242 0.85 18.87 -17.69
C THR A 242 -0.40 18.71 -18.55
N PHE A 243 -0.21 18.32 -19.81
CA PHE A 243 -1.31 18.08 -20.72
C PHE A 243 -2.19 16.92 -20.25
N GLU A 244 -1.60 15.76 -19.95
CA GLU A 244 -2.27 14.57 -19.47
C GLU A 244 -3.13 14.86 -18.23
N SER A 245 -2.56 15.48 -17.20
CA SER A 245 -3.26 15.74 -15.95
C SER A 245 -4.47 16.65 -16.11
N HIS A 246 -4.42 17.64 -17.02
CA HIS A 246 -5.53 18.54 -17.27
C HIS A 246 -6.51 18.02 -18.34
N SER A 247 -6.13 16.99 -19.12
CA SER A 247 -7.05 16.27 -20.00
C SER A 247 -7.90 15.24 -19.25
N ASP A 248 -7.44 14.79 -18.08
CA ASP A 248 -8.07 13.75 -17.27
C ASP A 248 -8.37 14.25 -15.84
N ALA A 249 -9.04 15.41 -15.76
CA ALA A 249 -9.48 15.93 -14.47
C ALA A 249 -10.59 15.04 -13.89
N LYS A 250 -10.44 14.67 -12.60
CA LYS A 250 -11.30 13.69 -11.93
C LYS A 250 -11.79 14.19 -10.57
N PHE A 251 -13.02 13.86 -10.23
CA PHE A 251 -13.49 13.90 -8.85
C PHE A 251 -12.95 12.69 -8.08
N VAL A 252 -12.99 12.71 -6.76
CA VAL A 252 -12.50 11.60 -5.93
C VAL A 252 -13.24 10.29 -6.25
N GLU A 253 -14.55 10.37 -6.45
CA GLU A 253 -15.41 9.26 -6.84
C GLU A 253 -15.10 8.66 -8.22
N ASP A 254 -14.43 9.40 -9.09
CA ASP A 254 -13.98 8.91 -10.41
C ASP A 254 -12.64 8.16 -10.32
N CYS A 255 -11.92 8.34 -9.20
CA CYS A 255 -10.66 7.64 -8.92
C CYS A 255 -10.88 6.27 -8.24
N VAL A 256 -12.09 5.96 -7.77
CA VAL A 256 -12.42 4.74 -7.01
C VAL A 256 -13.24 3.73 -7.88
#